data_06bbef40e180c190a9942f8c49eef8e1
#
_entry.id   06bbef40e180c190a9942f8c49eef8e1
#
_cell.length_a   1.000
_cell.length_b   1.000
_cell.length_c   1.000
_cell.angle_alpha   90.00
_cell.angle_beta   90.00
_cell.angle_gamma   90.00
#
_symmetry.space_group_name_H-M   'P 1'
#
loop_
_entity.id
_entity.type
_entity.pdbx_description
1 polymer ?
#
loop_
_entity_poly.entity_id
_entity_poly.type
_entity_poly.pdbx_seq_one_letter_code
_entity_poly.pdbx_strand_id
1 'polypeptide(L)'
;MESSTRASLRRLWRIPAVVVWIGCGLLLSLVMALLQKLTARPMGAERQRWARWWMRGLLRVLPLRVKCHGLPATGTRLLISNHVSWLDIILIGAHTPVHFLSKAEVRDWPVIGWLASAAGTLFIQRGQAGGTSLQTQLTNALQQGHSLVIFAEGTTTAGDKLRTFHGRLLSCAIDSATPIQPVAIAYRQQGRADTIAPFINDDEFSAHLLKLLGSPRIDVELHFLDDLQPSAGNRNQLARKSQAAVSQALGLTPDSGAEVASELTTETAVERLKSAA
;
A
#
# COMPACT_ATOMS: atom_id res chain seq x y z
N MET A 1 -26.47 -15.44 2.08
CA MET A 1 -26.95 -14.40 1.13
C MET A 1 -27.58 -13.28 1.94
N GLU A 2 -26.92 -12.13 2.08
CA GLU A 2 -27.61 -10.94 2.58
C GLU A 2 -28.64 -10.49 1.55
N SER A 3 -29.82 -10.06 2.01
CA SER A 3 -30.85 -9.60 1.09
C SER A 3 -30.35 -8.38 0.31
N SER A 4 -30.57 -8.34 -1.00
CA SER A 4 -30.31 -7.21 -1.91
C SER A 4 -30.79 -5.87 -1.31
N THR A 5 -31.87 -5.89 -0.57
CA THR A 5 -32.48 -4.75 0.13
C THR A 5 -31.52 -4.12 1.16
N ARG A 6 -30.80 -4.93 1.96
CA ARG A 6 -29.84 -4.41 2.95
C ARG A 6 -28.64 -3.76 2.29
N ALA A 7 -28.13 -4.34 1.20
CA ALA A 7 -27.03 -3.75 0.44
C ALA A 7 -27.44 -2.41 -0.18
N SER A 8 -28.63 -2.32 -0.76
CA SER A 8 -29.19 -1.08 -1.32
C SER A 8 -29.36 0.01 -0.25
N LEU A 9 -29.86 -0.35 0.94
CA LEU A 9 -30.01 0.58 2.05
C LEU A 9 -28.66 1.14 2.53
N ARG A 10 -27.62 0.29 2.57
CA ARG A 10 -26.26 0.75 2.92
C ARG A 10 -25.69 1.71 1.87
N ARG A 11 -25.88 1.42 0.59
CA ARG A 11 -25.45 2.29 -0.51
C ARG A 11 -26.14 3.65 -0.46
N LEU A 12 -27.43 3.69 -0.11
CA LEU A 12 -28.23 4.91 -0.10
C LEU A 12 -27.63 6.03 0.75
N TRP A 13 -27.02 5.72 1.87
CA TRP A 13 -26.38 6.72 2.73
C TRP A 13 -24.86 6.80 2.55
N ARG A 14 -24.18 5.69 2.21
CA ARG A 14 -22.71 5.67 2.08
C ARG A 14 -22.24 6.36 0.80
N ILE A 15 -22.95 6.19 -0.31
CA ILE A 15 -22.58 6.85 -1.57
C ILE A 15 -22.57 8.38 -1.40
N PRO A 16 -23.65 9.04 -0.93
CA PRO A 16 -23.61 10.48 -0.68
C PRO A 16 -22.51 10.89 0.30
N ALA A 17 -22.30 10.12 1.37
CA ALA A 17 -21.27 10.41 2.34
C ALA A 17 -19.85 10.36 1.73
N VAL A 18 -19.56 9.36 0.90
CA VAL A 18 -18.26 9.26 0.16
C VAL A 18 -18.13 10.40 -0.83
N VAL A 19 -19.17 10.72 -1.60
CA VAL A 19 -19.15 11.82 -2.58
C VAL A 19 -18.85 13.15 -1.88
N VAL A 20 -19.56 13.45 -0.80
CA VAL A 20 -19.32 14.67 -0.01
C VAL A 20 -17.90 14.69 0.55
N TRP A 21 -17.41 13.55 1.06
CA TRP A 21 -16.07 13.48 1.63
C TRP A 21 -14.96 13.60 0.57
N ILE A 22 -15.16 13.03 -0.62
CA ILE A 22 -14.27 13.25 -1.78
C ILE A 22 -14.29 14.73 -2.18
N GLY A 23 -15.47 15.35 -2.28
CA GLY A 23 -15.60 16.79 -2.56
C GLY A 23 -14.87 17.66 -1.54
N CYS A 24 -14.95 17.31 -0.26
CA CYS A 24 -14.18 17.94 0.81
C CYS A 24 -12.67 17.80 0.57
N GLY A 25 -12.17 16.63 0.17
CA GLY A 25 -10.77 16.42 -0.15
C GLY A 25 -10.28 17.25 -1.35
N LEU A 26 -11.10 17.33 -2.39
CA LEU A 26 -10.81 18.17 -3.58
C LEU A 26 -10.74 19.66 -3.22
N LEU A 27 -11.72 20.14 -2.46
CA LEU A 27 -11.74 21.53 -1.99
C LEU A 27 -10.52 21.84 -1.15
N LEU A 28 -10.20 20.95 -0.22
CA LEU A 28 -9.05 21.09 0.65
C LEU A 28 -7.73 21.12 -0.12
N SER A 29 -7.57 20.23 -1.12
CA SER A 29 -6.38 20.21 -1.97
C SER A 29 -6.25 21.48 -2.81
N LEU A 30 -7.38 22.03 -3.30
CA LEU A 30 -7.41 23.30 -4.03
C LEU A 30 -7.01 24.49 -3.12
N VAL A 31 -7.57 24.54 -1.91
CA VAL A 31 -7.23 25.59 -0.91
C VAL A 31 -5.74 25.53 -0.59
N MET A 32 -5.18 24.32 -0.35
CA MET A 32 -3.76 24.16 -0.08
C MET A 32 -2.87 24.58 -1.26
N ALA A 33 -3.27 24.27 -2.50
CA ALA A 33 -2.56 24.72 -3.70
C ALA A 33 -2.58 26.24 -3.83
N LEU A 34 -3.72 26.87 -3.56
CA LEU A 34 -3.88 28.34 -3.60
C LEU A 34 -3.04 29.02 -2.52
N LEU A 35 -3.10 28.52 -1.28
CA LEU A 35 -2.30 29.04 -0.17
C LEU A 35 -0.80 28.93 -0.45
N GLN A 36 -0.34 27.83 -0.99
CA GLN A 36 1.06 27.66 -1.38
C GLN A 36 1.48 28.67 -2.45
N LYS A 37 0.60 28.91 -3.45
CA LYS A 37 0.86 29.91 -4.51
C LYS A 37 0.90 31.32 -3.94
N LEU A 38 0.01 31.67 -3.03
CA LEU A 38 -0.08 33.01 -2.42
C LEU A 38 1.06 33.29 -1.43
N THR A 39 1.46 32.29 -0.65
CA THR A 39 2.47 32.48 0.40
C THR A 39 3.89 32.19 -0.09
N ALA A 40 4.06 31.54 -1.25
CA ALA A 40 5.32 31.04 -1.79
C ALA A 40 6.10 30.14 -0.80
N ARG A 41 5.43 29.59 0.23
CA ARG A 41 6.05 28.74 1.27
C ARG A 41 5.85 27.26 0.92
N PRO A 42 6.87 26.42 1.13
CA PRO A 42 6.70 24.98 1.02
C PRO A 42 5.77 24.47 2.13
N MET A 43 4.65 23.83 1.77
CA MET A 43 3.61 23.38 2.71
C MET A 43 3.58 21.84 2.83
N GLY A 44 4.74 21.18 2.75
CA GLY A 44 4.82 19.71 2.74
C GLY A 44 4.25 19.05 4.02
N ALA A 45 4.62 19.57 5.18
CA ALA A 45 4.15 19.04 6.47
C ALA A 45 2.64 19.28 6.68
N GLU A 46 2.15 20.46 6.30
CA GLU A 46 0.72 20.80 6.33
C GLU A 46 -0.08 19.86 5.42
N ARG A 47 0.38 19.65 4.19
CA ARG A 47 -0.25 18.73 3.23
C ARG A 47 -0.35 17.32 3.82
N GLN A 48 0.70 16.80 4.42
CA GLN A 48 0.68 15.48 5.06
C GLN A 48 -0.30 15.42 6.24
N ARG A 49 -0.38 16.45 7.07
CA ARG A 49 -1.37 16.52 8.17
C ARG A 49 -2.80 16.52 7.65
N TRP A 50 -3.08 17.29 6.59
CA TRP A 50 -4.39 17.38 5.95
C TRP A 50 -4.77 16.08 5.23
N ALA A 51 -3.85 15.47 4.50
CA ALA A 51 -4.06 14.19 3.84
C ALA A 51 -4.41 13.10 4.87
N ARG A 52 -3.66 13.03 5.98
CA ARG A 52 -3.93 12.09 7.07
C ARG A 52 -5.30 12.33 7.73
N TRP A 53 -5.66 13.59 8.00
CA TRP A 53 -6.97 13.93 8.56
C TRP A 53 -8.09 13.49 7.61
N TRP A 54 -7.94 13.78 6.32
CA TRP A 54 -8.90 13.40 5.31
C TRP A 54 -9.02 11.87 5.17
N MET A 55 -7.92 11.14 5.13
CA MET A 55 -7.92 9.67 5.09
C MET A 55 -8.59 9.07 6.34
N ARG A 56 -8.37 9.64 7.53
CA ARG A 56 -9.07 9.22 8.75
C ARG A 56 -10.58 9.41 8.67
N GLY A 57 -11.03 10.50 8.08
CA GLY A 57 -12.45 10.73 7.85
C GLY A 57 -13.04 9.76 6.82
N LEU A 58 -12.29 9.46 5.76
CA LEU A 58 -12.71 8.49 4.75
C LEU A 58 -12.86 7.08 5.35
N LEU A 59 -11.96 6.65 6.24
CA LEU A 59 -12.10 5.39 6.97
C LEU A 59 -13.39 5.29 7.80
N ARG A 60 -13.92 6.42 8.32
CA ARG A 60 -15.19 6.43 9.07
C ARG A 60 -16.41 6.25 8.17
N VAL A 61 -16.30 6.67 6.90
CA VAL A 61 -17.39 6.55 5.91
C VAL A 61 -17.38 5.17 5.25
N LEU A 62 -16.21 4.60 5.04
CA LEU A 62 -16.04 3.26 4.47
C LEU A 62 -16.50 2.17 5.47
N PRO A 63 -16.96 1.02 4.97
CA PRO A 63 -17.44 -0.09 5.82
C PRO A 63 -16.29 -0.86 6.48
N LEU A 64 -15.33 -0.17 7.06
CA LEU A 64 -14.15 -0.78 7.67
C LEU A 64 -14.20 -0.62 9.20
N ARG A 65 -13.78 -1.67 9.91
CA ARG A 65 -13.50 -1.65 11.34
C ARG A 65 -12.02 -1.94 11.51
N VAL A 66 -11.24 -0.93 11.74
CA VAL A 66 -9.77 -1.05 11.82
C VAL A 66 -9.37 -1.32 13.27
N LYS A 67 -8.62 -2.41 13.46
CA LYS A 67 -7.90 -2.71 14.68
C LYS A 67 -6.41 -2.55 14.40
N CYS A 68 -5.80 -1.58 15.06
CA CYS A 68 -4.39 -1.30 14.91
C CYS A 68 -3.59 -1.99 16.02
N HIS A 69 -2.51 -2.67 15.64
CA HIS A 69 -1.56 -3.34 16.52
C HIS A 69 -0.19 -2.71 16.33
N GLY A 70 0.51 -2.44 17.44
CA GLY A 70 1.74 -1.68 17.41
C GLY A 70 1.50 -0.19 17.11
N LEU A 71 2.56 0.53 16.90
CA LEU A 71 2.53 1.97 16.61
C LEU A 71 3.43 2.27 15.39
N PRO A 72 3.03 3.24 14.55
CA PRO A 72 3.95 3.79 13.57
C PRO A 72 5.19 4.33 14.29
N ALA A 73 6.36 3.96 13.81
CA ALA A 73 7.61 4.44 14.36
C ALA A 73 7.72 5.97 14.21
N THR A 74 8.38 6.60 15.16
CA THR A 74 8.68 8.04 15.10
C THR A 74 9.88 8.31 14.19
N GLY A 75 9.87 9.45 13.51
CA GLY A 75 10.91 9.84 12.55
C GLY A 75 10.72 9.18 11.17
N THR A 76 11.71 9.40 10.31
CA THR A 76 11.68 8.93 8.91
C THR A 76 11.81 7.42 8.82
N ARG A 77 10.95 6.77 8.04
CA ARG A 77 10.94 5.31 7.84
C ARG A 77 10.63 4.96 6.41
N LEU A 78 11.21 3.84 5.95
CA LEU A 78 10.69 3.12 4.80
C LEU A 78 9.71 2.05 5.31
N LEU A 79 8.41 2.25 5.07
CA LEU A 79 7.40 1.27 5.41
C LEU A 79 7.30 0.25 4.28
N ILE A 80 7.29 -1.03 4.62
CA ILE A 80 7.15 -2.15 3.68
C ILE A 80 5.93 -2.96 4.05
N SER A 81 4.99 -3.10 3.10
CA SER A 81 3.73 -3.79 3.35
C SER A 81 3.40 -4.82 2.28
N ASN A 82 2.62 -5.83 2.66
CA ASN A 82 1.82 -6.60 1.73
C ASN A 82 0.75 -5.70 1.09
N HIS A 83 0.15 -6.17 -0.01
CA HIS A 83 -0.81 -5.36 -0.78
C HIS A 83 -2.03 -6.18 -1.18
N VAL A 84 -3.18 -5.78 -0.66
CA VAL A 84 -4.46 -6.47 -0.89
C VAL A 84 -5.42 -5.59 -1.69
N SER A 85 -5.41 -4.27 -1.43
CA SER A 85 -6.40 -3.36 -1.97
C SER A 85 -5.89 -1.92 -2.04
N TRP A 86 -6.53 -1.08 -2.87
CA TRP A 86 -6.35 0.38 -2.80
C TRP A 86 -6.67 0.96 -1.41
N LEU A 87 -7.45 0.23 -0.61
CA LEU A 87 -7.76 0.58 0.79
C LEU A 87 -6.52 0.64 1.68
N ASP A 88 -5.46 -0.11 1.36
CA ASP A 88 -4.21 -0.15 2.11
C ASP A 88 -3.54 1.23 2.17
N ILE A 89 -3.68 2.01 1.08
CA ILE A 89 -3.18 3.39 1.00
C ILE A 89 -3.88 4.26 2.04
N ILE A 90 -5.20 4.16 2.13
CA ILE A 90 -6.01 4.93 3.08
C ILE A 90 -5.72 4.48 4.51
N LEU A 91 -5.59 3.17 4.73
CA LEU A 91 -5.28 2.60 6.05
C LEU A 91 -3.95 3.11 6.58
N ILE A 92 -2.86 2.95 5.84
CA ILE A 92 -1.54 3.40 6.29
C ILE A 92 -1.51 4.92 6.41
N GLY A 93 -1.98 5.65 5.39
CA GLY A 93 -1.94 7.11 5.37
C GLY A 93 -2.81 7.78 6.44
N ALA A 94 -3.85 7.11 6.94
CA ALA A 94 -4.64 7.60 8.07
C ALA A 94 -3.89 7.50 9.41
N HIS A 95 -2.94 6.58 9.54
CA HIS A 95 -2.21 6.32 10.78
C HIS A 95 -0.88 7.06 10.86
N THR A 96 -0.17 7.22 9.74
CA THR A 96 1.14 7.86 9.72
C THR A 96 1.31 8.77 8.50
N PRO A 97 2.03 9.91 8.60
CA PRO A 97 2.34 10.74 7.46
C PRO A 97 3.38 10.03 6.58
N VAL A 98 3.00 9.70 5.36
CA VAL A 98 3.83 8.97 4.41
C VAL A 98 3.56 9.41 2.98
N HIS A 99 4.53 9.18 2.10
CA HIS A 99 4.37 9.29 0.66
C HIS A 99 4.28 7.90 0.04
N PHE A 100 3.34 7.73 -0.88
CA PHE A 100 3.14 6.47 -1.58
C PHE A 100 3.84 6.47 -2.94
N LEU A 101 4.21 5.28 -3.41
CA LEU A 101 4.61 5.05 -4.79
C LEU A 101 3.40 4.53 -5.56
N SER A 102 3.14 5.13 -6.71
CA SER A 102 2.07 4.69 -7.60
C SER A 102 2.54 4.62 -9.04
N LYS A 103 1.83 3.86 -9.86
CA LYS A 103 2.06 3.84 -11.32
C LYS A 103 1.72 5.20 -11.92
N ALA A 104 2.47 5.62 -12.95
CA ALA A 104 2.26 6.93 -13.59
C ALA A 104 0.83 7.09 -14.14
N GLU A 105 0.23 6.01 -14.64
CA GLU A 105 -1.12 6.01 -15.21
C GLU A 105 -2.19 6.42 -14.19
N VAL A 106 -1.98 6.17 -12.90
CA VAL A 106 -2.91 6.57 -11.82
C VAL A 106 -2.99 8.11 -11.71
N ARG A 107 -1.94 8.82 -12.12
CA ARG A 107 -1.93 10.29 -12.13
C ARG A 107 -3.03 10.87 -13.03
N ASP A 108 -3.35 10.17 -14.11
CA ASP A 108 -4.33 10.60 -15.12
C ASP A 108 -5.76 10.17 -14.76
N TRP A 109 -5.95 9.44 -13.68
CA TRP A 109 -7.27 9.08 -13.21
C TRP A 109 -8.00 10.31 -12.68
N PRO A 110 -9.22 10.60 -13.18
CA PRO A 110 -10.01 11.71 -12.68
C PRO A 110 -10.19 11.61 -11.17
N VAL A 111 -10.11 12.74 -10.45
CA VAL A 111 -10.28 12.82 -8.99
C VAL A 111 -9.16 12.12 -8.21
N ILE A 112 -8.93 10.82 -8.44
CA ILE A 112 -7.95 10.02 -7.70
C ILE A 112 -6.52 10.50 -7.96
N GLY A 113 -6.17 10.75 -9.22
CA GLY A 113 -4.85 11.27 -9.59
C GLY A 113 -4.57 12.64 -8.98
N TRP A 114 -5.57 13.51 -8.93
CA TRP A 114 -5.44 14.80 -8.23
C TRP A 114 -5.22 14.62 -6.73
N LEU A 115 -6.06 13.84 -6.04
CA LEU A 115 -5.95 13.61 -4.61
C LEU A 115 -4.62 12.93 -4.24
N ALA A 116 -4.19 11.94 -5.03
CA ALA A 116 -2.90 11.29 -4.86
C ALA A 116 -1.73 12.28 -5.04
N SER A 117 -1.79 13.13 -6.08
CA SER A 117 -0.79 14.19 -6.31
C SER A 117 -0.75 15.19 -5.16
N ALA A 118 -1.92 15.62 -4.68
CA ALA A 118 -2.04 16.53 -3.54
C ALA A 118 -1.50 15.91 -2.23
N ALA A 119 -1.63 14.60 -2.06
CA ALA A 119 -1.06 13.84 -0.94
C ALA A 119 0.46 13.59 -1.07
N GLY A 120 1.09 14.00 -2.17
CA GLY A 120 2.53 13.84 -2.39
C GLY A 120 2.94 12.44 -2.86
N THR A 121 2.05 11.75 -3.57
CA THR A 121 2.38 10.46 -4.19
C THR A 121 3.48 10.61 -5.24
N LEU A 122 4.47 9.73 -5.20
CA LEU A 122 5.52 9.62 -6.20
C LEU A 122 5.03 8.71 -7.33
N PHE A 123 4.89 9.25 -8.53
CA PHE A 123 4.44 8.50 -9.70
C PHE A 123 5.62 7.96 -10.49
N ILE A 124 5.60 6.66 -10.79
CA ILE A 124 6.67 5.93 -11.47
C ILE A 124 6.18 5.32 -12.78
N GLN A 125 6.98 5.42 -13.85
CA GLN A 125 6.69 4.77 -15.13
C GLN A 125 7.12 3.29 -15.10
N ARG A 126 6.31 2.41 -15.70
CA ARG A 126 6.68 1.00 -15.91
C ARG A 126 7.98 0.92 -16.72
N GLY A 127 8.90 0.06 -16.30
CA GLY A 127 10.23 -0.07 -16.92
C GLY A 127 11.32 0.82 -16.30
N GLN A 128 10.95 1.91 -15.62
CA GLN A 128 11.89 2.73 -14.84
C GLN A 128 11.93 2.37 -13.35
N ALA A 129 11.15 1.42 -12.92
CA ALA A 129 11.04 0.96 -11.51
C ALA A 129 12.34 0.33 -10.94
N GLY A 130 13.45 0.88 -11.25
CA GLY A 130 14.79 0.48 -10.80
C GLY A 130 15.89 1.13 -11.60
N GLY A 131 15.56 2.13 -12.42
CA GLY A 131 16.56 3.02 -12.99
C GLY A 131 17.21 3.85 -11.89
N THR A 132 18.45 4.26 -12.10
CA THR A 132 19.24 5.09 -11.18
C THR A 132 18.48 6.34 -10.72
N SER A 133 17.62 6.90 -11.58
CA SER A 133 16.83 8.08 -11.28
C SER A 133 15.74 7.83 -10.20
N LEU A 134 15.02 6.69 -10.24
CA LEU A 134 14.02 6.39 -9.22
C LEU A 134 14.68 6.09 -7.87
N GLN A 135 15.71 5.25 -7.86
CA GLN A 135 16.47 4.95 -6.65
C GLN A 135 16.97 6.24 -5.98
N THR A 136 17.54 7.14 -6.77
CA THR A 136 18.03 8.44 -6.28
C THR A 136 16.90 9.31 -5.73
N GLN A 137 15.73 9.34 -6.39
CA GLN A 137 14.56 10.10 -5.90
C GLN A 137 14.09 9.57 -4.55
N LEU A 138 13.98 8.23 -4.39
CA LEU A 138 13.55 7.63 -3.12
C LEU A 138 14.56 7.87 -2.01
N THR A 139 15.86 7.71 -2.29
CA THR A 139 16.95 7.99 -1.34
C THR A 139 16.91 9.45 -0.87
N ASN A 140 16.79 10.39 -1.82
CA ASN A 140 16.71 11.81 -1.50
C ASN A 140 15.46 12.14 -0.66
N ALA A 141 14.31 11.54 -0.97
CA ALA A 141 13.09 11.76 -0.18
C ALA A 141 13.26 11.29 1.26
N LEU A 142 13.85 10.10 1.48
CA LEU A 142 14.15 9.59 2.82
C LEU A 142 15.14 10.50 3.57
N GLN A 143 16.22 10.96 2.91
CA GLN A 143 17.21 11.87 3.49
C GLN A 143 16.62 13.25 3.85
N GLN A 144 15.59 13.69 3.11
CA GLN A 144 14.84 14.92 3.41
C GLN A 144 13.83 14.75 4.55
N GLY A 145 13.76 13.58 5.17
CA GLY A 145 12.85 13.31 6.27
C GLY A 145 11.46 12.83 5.86
N HIS A 146 11.25 12.48 4.59
CA HIS A 146 9.98 11.96 4.09
C HIS A 146 9.90 10.45 4.24
N SER A 147 8.96 9.97 5.05
CA SER A 147 8.67 8.52 5.11
C SER A 147 7.98 8.06 3.84
N LEU A 148 8.37 6.87 3.36
CA LEU A 148 7.82 6.27 2.13
C LEU A 148 7.12 4.96 2.45
N VAL A 149 6.14 4.59 1.62
CA VAL A 149 5.51 3.25 1.64
C VAL A 149 5.79 2.54 0.33
N ILE A 150 6.28 1.30 0.44
CA ILE A 150 6.47 0.38 -0.68
C ILE A 150 5.63 -0.88 -0.43
N PHE A 151 4.76 -1.20 -1.38
CA PHE A 151 4.08 -2.48 -1.44
C PHE A 151 4.99 -3.48 -2.14
N ALA A 152 5.69 -4.29 -1.34
CA ALA A 152 6.83 -5.08 -1.80
C ALA A 152 6.46 -6.26 -2.71
N GLU A 153 5.18 -6.66 -2.75
CA GLU A 153 4.65 -7.68 -3.65
C GLU A 153 4.54 -7.19 -5.12
N GLY A 154 4.62 -5.88 -5.35
CA GLY A 154 4.53 -5.27 -6.68
C GLY A 154 3.15 -5.31 -7.34
N THR A 155 2.18 -5.99 -6.75
CA THR A 155 0.77 -6.07 -7.16
C THR A 155 -0.10 -6.40 -5.96
N THR A 156 -1.41 -6.18 -6.10
CA THR A 156 -2.41 -6.61 -5.11
C THR A 156 -2.65 -8.11 -5.20
N THR A 157 -3.01 -8.72 -4.05
CA THR A 157 -3.30 -10.15 -3.89
C THR A 157 -4.63 -10.36 -3.16
N ALA A 158 -5.11 -11.59 -3.13
CA ALA A 158 -6.32 -11.94 -2.38
C ALA A 158 -6.14 -11.86 -0.85
N GLY A 159 -4.90 -11.73 -0.37
CA GLY A 159 -4.58 -11.63 1.07
C GLY A 159 -4.65 -12.96 1.82
N ASP A 160 -4.80 -14.07 1.12
CA ASP A 160 -4.78 -15.44 1.65
C ASP A 160 -3.35 -16.02 1.69
N LYS A 161 -2.44 -15.48 0.89
CA LYS A 161 -1.02 -15.81 0.80
C LYS A 161 -0.19 -14.54 0.67
N LEU A 162 1.09 -14.63 1.00
CA LEU A 162 2.07 -13.57 0.73
C LEU A 162 2.92 -13.93 -0.48
N ARG A 163 2.95 -13.04 -1.46
CA ARG A 163 3.92 -13.15 -2.56
C ARG A 163 5.31 -12.72 -2.10
N THR A 164 6.31 -13.07 -2.90
CA THR A 164 7.70 -12.68 -2.64
C THR A 164 7.85 -11.17 -2.55
N PHE A 165 8.48 -10.69 -1.50
CA PHE A 165 8.83 -9.29 -1.34
C PHE A 165 10.07 -8.96 -2.18
N HIS A 166 9.93 -8.03 -3.11
CA HIS A 166 10.99 -7.62 -4.00
C HIS A 166 11.92 -6.60 -3.34
N GLY A 167 13.20 -6.98 -3.16
CA GLY A 167 14.20 -6.14 -2.49
C GLY A 167 14.73 -4.96 -3.32
N ARG A 168 14.35 -4.83 -4.59
CA ARG A 168 14.97 -3.86 -5.51
C ARG A 168 14.89 -2.41 -5.01
N LEU A 169 13.72 -1.99 -4.52
CA LEU A 169 13.50 -0.63 -4.02
C LEU A 169 14.03 -0.41 -2.59
N LEU A 170 14.36 -1.48 -1.86
CA LEU A 170 14.88 -1.37 -0.49
C LEU A 170 16.30 -0.83 -0.43
N SER A 171 17.03 -0.77 -1.56
CA SER A 171 18.34 -0.13 -1.62
C SER A 171 18.28 1.32 -1.14
N CYS A 172 17.16 2.04 -1.37
CA CYS A 172 17.03 3.42 -0.91
C CYS A 172 17.12 3.56 0.61
N ALA A 173 16.66 2.57 1.38
CA ALA A 173 16.80 2.56 2.83
C ALA A 173 18.25 2.34 3.27
N ILE A 174 18.99 1.49 2.54
CA ILE A 174 20.41 1.25 2.80
C ILE A 174 21.22 2.53 2.49
N ASP A 175 20.98 3.10 1.30
CA ASP A 175 21.71 4.28 0.80
C ASP A 175 21.42 5.54 1.65
N SER A 176 20.24 5.62 2.27
CA SER A 176 19.83 6.72 3.17
C SER A 176 20.06 6.43 4.65
N ALA A 177 20.53 5.24 5.00
CA ALA A 177 20.60 4.74 6.38
C ALA A 177 19.27 4.85 7.14
N THR A 178 18.13 4.74 6.43
CA THR A 178 16.78 4.87 7.01
C THR A 178 16.27 3.50 7.47
N PRO A 179 15.80 3.37 8.72
CA PRO A 179 15.18 2.13 9.21
C PRO A 179 13.93 1.74 8.40
N ILE A 180 13.70 0.44 8.32
CA ILE A 180 12.55 -0.15 7.63
C ILE A 180 11.54 -0.60 8.68
N GLN A 181 10.28 -0.17 8.56
CA GLN A 181 9.19 -0.68 9.37
C GLN A 181 8.29 -1.59 8.54
N PRO A 182 8.26 -2.90 8.80
CA PRO A 182 7.29 -3.79 8.15
C PRO A 182 5.87 -3.48 8.66
N VAL A 183 4.90 -3.51 7.73
CA VAL A 183 3.48 -3.29 8.02
C VAL A 183 2.69 -4.46 7.46
N ALA A 184 1.82 -5.06 8.28
CA ALA A 184 0.99 -6.17 7.86
C ALA A 184 -0.48 -5.76 7.85
N ILE A 185 -1.20 -6.12 6.77
CA ILE A 185 -2.60 -5.78 6.58
C ILE A 185 -3.39 -7.05 6.26
N ALA A 186 -4.45 -7.29 7.03
CA ALA A 186 -5.40 -8.34 6.73
C ALA A 186 -6.83 -7.81 6.77
N TYR A 187 -7.64 -8.26 5.81
CA TYR A 187 -9.08 -8.03 5.77
C TYR A 187 -9.79 -9.32 6.13
N ARG A 188 -10.70 -9.24 7.09
CA ARG A 188 -11.38 -10.41 7.62
C ARG A 188 -12.89 -10.19 7.69
N GLN A 189 -13.63 -11.25 7.47
CA GLN A 189 -15.06 -11.32 7.70
C GLN A 189 -15.37 -12.58 8.50
N GLN A 190 -15.90 -12.42 9.70
CA GLN A 190 -16.19 -13.54 10.61
C GLN A 190 -14.98 -14.45 10.85
N GLY A 191 -13.79 -13.87 11.03
CA GLY A 191 -12.53 -14.58 11.28
C GLY A 191 -11.87 -15.24 10.06
N ARG A 192 -12.50 -15.18 8.87
CA ARG A 192 -11.94 -15.68 7.59
C ARG A 192 -11.44 -14.53 6.74
N ALA A 193 -10.58 -14.83 5.76
CA ALA A 193 -10.17 -13.83 4.76
C ALA A 193 -11.42 -13.25 4.07
N ASP A 194 -11.46 -11.91 3.97
CA ASP A 194 -12.54 -11.21 3.29
C ASP A 194 -12.41 -11.35 1.76
N THR A 195 -13.54 -11.49 1.08
CA THR A 195 -13.59 -11.68 -0.38
C THR A 195 -14.06 -10.43 -1.13
N ILE A 196 -14.36 -9.34 -0.39
CA ILE A 196 -14.85 -8.09 -0.96
C ILE A 196 -13.75 -7.04 -1.00
N ALA A 197 -12.93 -6.93 0.04
CA ALA A 197 -11.86 -5.96 0.16
C ALA A 197 -10.73 -6.13 -0.86
N PRO A 198 -10.30 -7.35 -1.25
CA PRO A 198 -9.26 -7.51 -2.25
C PRO A 198 -9.63 -6.82 -3.57
N PHE A 199 -8.65 -6.11 -4.15
CA PHE A 199 -8.76 -5.46 -5.45
C PHE A 199 -7.72 -6.05 -6.38
N ILE A 200 -8.11 -7.07 -7.14
CA ILE A 200 -7.19 -7.95 -7.88
C ILE A 200 -7.61 -8.09 -9.34
N ASN A 201 -6.69 -8.56 -10.15
CA ASN A 201 -6.87 -8.80 -11.57
C ASN A 201 -7.32 -7.53 -12.33
N ASP A 202 -8.36 -7.66 -13.15
CA ASP A 202 -8.96 -6.60 -13.96
C ASP A 202 -10.17 -5.94 -13.24
N ASP A 203 -10.19 -5.96 -11.91
CA ASP A 203 -11.25 -5.31 -11.15
C ASP A 203 -11.35 -3.83 -11.55
N GLU A 204 -12.55 -3.41 -11.89
CA GLU A 204 -12.85 -2.02 -12.20
C GLU A 204 -13.12 -1.26 -10.89
N PHE A 205 -12.44 -0.12 -10.71
CA PHE A 205 -12.48 0.65 -9.45
C PHE A 205 -13.89 1.05 -9.02
N SER A 206 -14.72 1.54 -9.94
CA SER A 206 -16.07 2.01 -9.60
C SER A 206 -16.99 0.85 -9.20
N ALA A 207 -16.91 -0.28 -9.89
CA ALA A 207 -17.65 -1.49 -9.57
C ALA A 207 -17.25 -2.04 -8.19
N HIS A 208 -15.93 -2.10 -7.92
CA HIS A 208 -15.41 -2.54 -6.63
C HIS A 208 -15.85 -1.59 -5.49
N LEU A 209 -15.78 -0.28 -5.69
CA LEU A 209 -16.25 0.71 -4.71
C LEU A 209 -17.75 0.53 -4.40
N LEU A 210 -18.58 0.35 -5.42
CA LEU A 210 -20.02 0.10 -5.23
C LEU A 210 -20.30 -1.21 -4.50
N LYS A 211 -19.54 -2.28 -4.78
CA LYS A 211 -19.59 -3.56 -4.07
C LYS A 211 -19.23 -3.36 -2.59
N LEU A 212 -18.15 -2.66 -2.32
CA LEU A 212 -17.67 -2.34 -0.98
C LEU A 212 -18.71 -1.52 -0.19
N LEU A 213 -19.28 -0.46 -0.79
CA LEU A 213 -20.28 0.38 -0.12
C LEU A 213 -21.58 -0.35 0.21
N GLY A 214 -21.91 -1.41 -0.52
CA GLY A 214 -23.05 -2.29 -0.23
C GLY A 214 -22.76 -3.35 0.84
N SER A 215 -21.49 -3.61 1.15
CA SER A 215 -21.07 -4.70 2.03
C SER A 215 -21.40 -4.44 3.50
N PRO A 216 -21.45 -5.48 4.35
CA PRO A 216 -21.32 -5.35 5.80
C PRO A 216 -19.99 -4.67 6.17
N ARG A 217 -19.78 -4.46 7.48
CA ARG A 217 -18.49 -4.01 7.96
C ARG A 217 -17.46 -5.14 7.80
N ILE A 218 -16.30 -4.77 7.30
CA ILE A 218 -15.13 -5.63 7.12
C ILE A 218 -14.16 -5.31 8.25
N ASP A 219 -13.72 -6.32 8.96
CA ASP A 219 -12.72 -6.18 10.01
C ASP A 219 -11.33 -6.11 9.36
N VAL A 220 -10.55 -5.11 9.77
CA VAL A 220 -9.19 -4.88 9.26
C VAL A 220 -8.22 -4.96 10.41
N GLU A 221 -7.21 -5.80 10.28
CA GLU A 221 -6.06 -5.86 11.16
C GLU A 221 -4.90 -5.13 10.48
N LEU A 222 -4.42 -4.07 11.13
CA LEU A 222 -3.27 -3.28 10.69
C LEU A 222 -2.19 -3.38 11.75
N HIS A 223 -1.06 -3.98 11.39
CA HIS A 223 0.06 -4.18 12.30
C HIS A 223 1.25 -3.33 11.88
N PHE A 224 1.74 -2.47 12.78
CA PHE A 224 3.03 -1.82 12.65
C PHE A 224 4.03 -2.66 13.45
N LEU A 225 4.99 -3.26 12.76
CA LEU A 225 5.95 -4.21 13.34
C LEU A 225 7.25 -3.51 13.73
N ASP A 226 8.12 -4.23 14.40
CA ASP A 226 9.40 -3.70 14.85
C ASP A 226 10.32 -3.30 13.69
N ASP A 227 11.07 -2.24 13.90
CA ASP A 227 11.99 -1.70 12.91
C ASP A 227 13.13 -2.67 12.59
N LEU A 228 13.44 -2.77 11.31
CA LEU A 228 14.64 -3.43 10.81
C LEU A 228 15.69 -2.37 10.44
N GLN A 229 16.90 -2.52 10.99
CA GLN A 229 18.00 -1.61 10.66
C GLN A 229 18.54 -1.91 9.25
N PRO A 230 18.88 -0.89 8.44
CA PRO A 230 19.40 -1.09 7.10
C PRO A 230 20.74 -1.84 7.10
N SER A 231 21.53 -1.74 8.18
CA SER A 231 22.76 -2.49 8.40
C SER A 231 22.54 -4.00 8.66
N ALA A 232 21.30 -4.44 8.87
CA ALA A 232 20.97 -5.83 9.19
C ALA A 232 21.14 -6.80 8.00
N GLY A 233 21.56 -6.31 6.83
CA GLY A 233 21.84 -7.14 5.66
C GLY A 233 21.74 -6.37 4.34
N ASN A 234 21.88 -7.09 3.24
CA ASN A 234 21.63 -6.53 1.92
C ASN A 234 20.13 -6.41 1.62
N ARG A 235 19.77 -5.73 0.53
CA ARG A 235 18.39 -5.47 0.12
C ARG A 235 17.51 -6.73 0.06
N ASN A 236 18.05 -7.87 -0.37
CA ASN A 236 17.29 -9.11 -0.49
C ASN A 236 17.09 -9.76 0.89
N GLN A 237 18.05 -9.65 1.79
CA GLN A 237 17.91 -10.10 3.17
C GLN A 237 16.89 -9.24 3.93
N LEU A 238 16.91 -7.92 3.73
CA LEU A 238 15.91 -7.02 4.32
C LEU A 238 14.50 -7.33 3.80
N ALA A 239 14.35 -7.61 2.50
CA ALA A 239 13.07 -8.02 1.92
C ALA A 239 12.55 -9.32 2.56
N ARG A 240 13.42 -10.35 2.66
CA ARG A 240 13.06 -11.63 3.32
C ARG A 240 12.71 -11.46 4.79
N LYS A 241 13.47 -10.65 5.54
CA LYS A 241 13.18 -10.37 6.95
C LYS A 241 11.84 -9.63 7.10
N SER A 242 11.56 -8.65 6.25
CA SER A 242 10.27 -7.94 6.23
C SER A 242 9.12 -8.89 5.88
N GLN A 243 9.29 -9.74 4.87
CA GLN A 243 8.29 -10.74 4.49
C GLN A 243 8.02 -11.72 5.63
N ALA A 244 9.06 -12.24 6.28
CA ALA A 244 8.92 -13.15 7.41
C ALA A 244 8.17 -12.51 8.59
N ALA A 245 8.48 -11.24 8.92
CA ALA A 245 7.78 -10.51 9.96
C ALA A 245 6.29 -10.30 9.62
N VAL A 246 5.97 -9.92 8.39
CA VAL A 246 4.58 -9.77 7.90
C VAL A 246 3.86 -11.12 7.90
N SER A 247 4.51 -12.18 7.41
CA SER A 247 3.99 -13.55 7.40
C SER A 247 3.61 -14.02 8.79
N GLN A 248 4.51 -13.84 9.74
CA GLN A 248 4.30 -14.20 11.14
C GLN A 248 3.12 -13.43 11.77
N ALA A 249 3.05 -12.12 11.52
CA ALA A 249 1.97 -11.27 12.06
C ALA A 249 0.59 -11.65 11.52
N LEU A 250 0.51 -12.10 10.27
CA LEU A 250 -0.75 -12.49 9.61
C LEU A 250 -1.09 -13.98 9.77
N GLY A 251 -0.15 -14.81 10.26
CA GLY A 251 -0.29 -16.26 10.30
C GLY A 251 -0.38 -16.89 8.90
N LEU A 252 0.27 -16.28 7.90
CA LEU A 252 0.27 -16.71 6.51
C LEU A 252 1.59 -17.42 6.17
N THR A 253 1.54 -18.44 5.34
CA THR A 253 2.74 -19.02 4.73
C THR A 253 3.17 -18.17 3.54
N PRO A 254 4.47 -17.82 3.42
CA PRO A 254 4.97 -17.18 2.21
C PRO A 254 4.76 -18.12 1.02
N ASP A 255 4.36 -17.56 -0.11
CA ASP A 255 4.32 -18.33 -1.37
C ASP A 255 5.76 -18.71 -1.72
N SER A 256 6.05 -19.99 -1.69
CA SER A 256 7.39 -20.53 -1.96
C SER A 256 7.66 -20.54 -3.48
N GLY A 257 7.66 -19.35 -4.08
CA GLY A 257 8.12 -19.20 -5.48
C GLY A 257 9.55 -19.68 -5.73
N ALA A 258 10.25 -20.12 -4.68
CA ALA A 258 11.53 -20.80 -4.74
C ALA A 258 11.43 -22.28 -5.16
N GLU A 259 10.32 -22.97 -4.89
CA GLU A 259 10.17 -24.39 -5.28
C GLU A 259 9.98 -24.55 -6.79
N VAL A 260 9.16 -23.69 -7.43
CA VAL A 260 8.94 -23.74 -8.88
C VAL A 260 10.22 -23.43 -9.67
N ALA A 261 11.08 -22.54 -9.18
CA ALA A 261 12.36 -22.25 -9.82
C ALA A 261 13.38 -23.38 -9.65
N SER A 262 13.34 -24.14 -8.54
CA SER A 262 14.21 -25.28 -8.31
C SER A 262 13.76 -26.52 -9.11
N GLU A 263 12.46 -26.75 -9.25
CA GLU A 263 11.92 -27.85 -10.07
C GLU A 263 12.17 -27.63 -11.56
N LEU A 264 11.93 -26.40 -12.07
CA LEU A 264 12.24 -26.05 -13.48
C LEU A 264 13.74 -26.16 -13.79
N THR A 265 14.61 -25.82 -12.82
CA THR A 265 16.07 -25.97 -13.03
C THR A 265 16.50 -27.42 -12.98
N THR A 266 15.85 -28.24 -12.18
CA THR A 266 16.16 -29.69 -12.07
C THR A 266 15.61 -30.46 -13.27
N GLU A 267 14.41 -30.15 -13.76
CA GLU A 267 13.84 -30.76 -14.97
C GLU A 267 14.66 -30.44 -16.21
N THR A 268 15.08 -29.17 -16.39
CA THR A 268 15.91 -28.74 -17.51
C THR A 268 17.31 -29.36 -17.47
N ALA A 269 17.86 -29.59 -16.29
CA ALA A 269 19.14 -30.28 -16.11
C ALA A 269 19.05 -31.79 -16.40
N VAL A 270 17.95 -32.42 -15.98
CA VAL A 270 17.70 -33.84 -16.25
C VAL A 270 17.40 -34.12 -17.73
N GLU A 271 16.67 -33.22 -18.43
CA GLU A 271 16.44 -33.31 -19.87
C GLU A 271 17.74 -33.14 -20.68
N ARG A 272 18.62 -32.22 -20.29
CA ARG A 272 19.93 -32.05 -20.95
C ARG A 272 20.86 -33.24 -20.75
N LEU A 273 20.79 -33.94 -19.61
CA LEU A 273 21.55 -35.16 -19.39
C LEU A 273 21.00 -36.37 -20.16
N LYS A 274 19.69 -36.42 -20.42
CA LYS A 274 19.07 -37.45 -21.25
C LYS A 274 19.28 -37.28 -22.75
N SER A 275 19.57 -36.04 -23.21
CA SER A 275 19.86 -35.74 -24.62
C SER A 275 21.36 -35.87 -24.98
N ALA A 276 22.21 -36.09 -23.99
CA ALA A 276 23.67 -36.22 -24.15
C ALA A 276 24.16 -37.69 -23.94
N ALA A 277 23.25 -38.65 -23.72
CA ALA A 277 23.52 -40.10 -23.65
C ALA A 277 22.86 -40.80 -24.85
#